data_9fce503b37b8e3c45ab7054d84d54f23
#
_entry.id   9fce503b37b8e3c45ab7054d84d54f23
#
_cell.length_a   1.000
_cell.length_b   1.000
_cell.length_c   1.000
_cell.angle_alpha   90.00
_cell.angle_beta   90.00
_cell.angle_gamma   90.00
#
_symmetry.space_group_name_H-M   'P 1'
#
loop_
_entity.id
_entity.type
_entity.pdbx_description
1 polymer ?
#
loop_
_entity_poly.entity_id
_entity_poly.type
_entity_poly.pdbx_seq_one_letter_code
_entity_poly.pdbx_strand_id
1 'polypeptide(L)'
;MAEMPERPFCAGSGTAGRAGNEHQATAAGGENTRTRKDMVAKATMEEVLGAENVEKALRRVKANKGAPGVDGMTVDGLVGFLTGKGWQQIEKALLEGRYKPQAVLGVEIPKPNGGKRQLGIPTVVDRLIQQAILQAVQPTIDATFSEHSYGFRPGRRATDAVCQMKDYVEAGYEWIVDCDLAKFFDEVQHDVLMARVARRIQDKRILRTIRRYLQAGLMLGGLESRRLKGTPQGGPLSPLLSNILLDDLDRELERRGHHFARYADDFIVCVKSRRAGERVLESLVQFLAKKLRLRVNRDKSKVARADECTFLGYSMIYL
;
A
#
# COMPACT_ATOMS: atom_id res chain seq x y z
N MET A 1 -8.13 -32.20 15.47
CA MET A 1 -8.88 -31.20 16.24
C MET A 1 -8.01 -30.87 17.45
N ALA A 2 -7.32 -29.76 17.41
CA ALA A 2 -6.55 -29.25 18.54
C ALA A 2 -7.06 -27.82 18.78
N GLU A 3 -7.69 -27.61 19.93
CA GLU A 3 -8.18 -26.32 20.41
C GLU A 3 -7.01 -25.39 20.62
N MET A 4 -7.08 -24.22 19.96
CA MET A 4 -6.17 -23.11 20.22
C MET A 4 -6.75 -22.26 21.36
N PRO A 5 -5.90 -21.80 22.31
CA PRO A 5 -6.38 -20.99 23.44
C PRO A 5 -6.78 -19.58 22.97
N GLU A 6 -7.97 -19.17 23.36
CA GLU A 6 -8.49 -17.81 23.23
C GLU A 6 -7.61 -16.82 24.00
N ARG A 7 -6.96 -15.90 23.30
CA ARG A 7 -6.37 -14.69 23.90
C ARG A 7 -7.32 -13.51 23.68
N PRO A 8 -7.51 -12.62 24.66
CA PRO A 8 -8.38 -11.46 24.50
C PRO A 8 -7.85 -10.55 23.40
N PHE A 9 -8.72 -10.22 22.46
CA PHE A 9 -8.35 -9.63 21.16
C PHE A 9 -8.03 -8.13 21.23
N CYS A 10 -8.51 -7.41 22.25
CA CYS A 10 -8.15 -6.00 22.51
C CYS A 10 -8.14 -5.78 24.03
N ALA A 11 -6.98 -5.61 24.63
CA ALA A 11 -6.86 -5.19 26.01
C ALA A 11 -7.03 -3.65 26.07
N GLY A 12 -8.16 -3.19 26.63
CA GLY A 12 -8.38 -1.79 26.93
C GLY A 12 -7.43 -1.33 28.04
N SER A 13 -6.62 -0.32 27.81
CA SER A 13 -5.89 0.39 28.85
C SER A 13 -6.85 1.36 29.56
N GLY A 14 -7.58 0.83 30.56
CA GLY A 14 -8.35 1.64 31.49
C GLY A 14 -7.51 1.94 32.71
N THR A 15 -7.10 3.19 32.89
CA THR A 15 -6.69 3.71 34.19
C THR A 15 -7.67 4.79 34.62
N ALA A 16 -8.45 4.43 35.65
CA ALA A 16 -9.27 5.37 36.40
C ALA A 16 -8.36 6.28 37.25
N GLY A 17 -8.59 7.58 37.16
CA GLY A 17 -7.97 8.58 38.04
C GLY A 17 -8.78 9.89 37.99
N ARG A 18 -9.74 10.04 38.93
CA ARG A 18 -10.42 11.32 39.19
C ARG A 18 -9.49 12.29 39.88
N ALA A 19 -9.30 13.48 39.28
CA ALA A 19 -9.20 14.73 40.05
C ALA A 19 -9.40 15.90 39.05
N GLY A 20 -10.35 16.78 39.36
CA GLY A 20 -10.66 17.92 38.53
C GLY A 20 -9.57 18.99 38.59
N ASN A 21 -9.43 19.70 37.49
CA ASN A 21 -9.10 21.13 37.46
C ASN A 21 -9.45 21.69 36.07
N GLU A 22 -10.36 22.67 36.10
CA GLU A 22 -10.56 23.56 34.95
C GLU A 22 -9.25 24.32 34.70
N HIS A 23 -8.75 24.29 33.43
CA HIS A 23 -8.08 25.48 32.86
C HIS A 23 -7.78 25.25 31.37
N GLN A 24 -8.30 26.16 30.59
CA GLN A 24 -7.81 26.69 29.32
C GLN A 24 -7.38 25.68 28.22
N ALA A 25 -8.27 25.49 27.26
CA ALA A 25 -7.98 25.01 25.94
C ALA A 25 -7.05 26.00 25.20
N THR A 26 -5.76 25.73 25.20
CA THR A 26 -4.82 26.40 24.31
C THR A 26 -4.74 25.61 22.98
N ALA A 27 -4.95 26.33 21.88
CA ALA A 27 -4.89 25.87 20.51
C ALA A 27 -3.48 25.37 20.15
N ALA A 28 -3.22 24.09 20.33
CA ALA A 28 -1.98 23.41 19.91
C ALA A 28 -2.20 22.38 18.80
N GLY A 29 -3.40 22.27 18.21
CA GLY A 29 -3.75 21.29 17.17
C GLY A 29 -3.44 21.71 15.72
N GLY A 30 -3.06 22.96 15.46
CA GLY A 30 -2.97 23.52 14.11
C GLY A 30 -1.61 23.39 13.41
N GLU A 31 -0.52 23.32 14.15
CA GLU A 31 0.84 23.36 13.57
C GLU A 31 1.38 21.99 13.10
N ASN A 32 0.93 20.91 13.70
CA ASN A 32 1.47 19.59 13.41
C ASN A 32 0.90 18.94 12.14
N THR A 33 -0.25 19.39 11.65
CA THR A 33 -0.89 18.88 10.42
C THR A 33 -0.34 19.50 9.13
N ARG A 34 0.17 20.73 9.19
CA ARG A 34 0.81 21.35 8.02
C ARG A 34 2.22 20.80 7.76
N THR A 35 2.99 20.52 8.79
CA THR A 35 4.37 20.01 8.70
C THR A 35 4.45 18.56 8.20
N ARG A 36 3.48 17.69 8.49
CA ARG A 36 3.44 16.31 7.95
C ARG A 36 3.12 16.24 6.46
N LYS A 37 2.34 17.18 5.92
CA LYS A 37 1.89 17.16 4.52
C LYS A 37 3.01 17.43 3.51
N ASP A 38 4.10 18.06 3.91
CA ASP A 38 5.16 18.57 3.04
C ASP A 38 6.48 17.77 3.17
N MET A 39 6.46 16.64 3.89
CA MET A 39 7.65 15.78 3.98
C MET A 39 7.89 15.08 2.64
N VAL A 40 8.96 15.47 1.97
CA VAL A 40 9.41 14.89 0.72
C VAL A 40 10.66 14.06 0.97
N ALA A 41 10.69 12.83 0.46
CA ALA A 41 11.87 12.00 0.54
C ALA A 41 12.99 12.64 -0.30
N LYS A 42 14.06 13.05 0.39
CA LYS A 42 15.26 13.63 -0.21
C LYS A 42 16.27 12.56 -0.65
N ALA A 43 15.92 11.28 -0.46
CA ALA A 43 16.77 10.16 -0.85
C ALA A 43 17.20 10.31 -2.32
N THR A 44 18.51 10.15 -2.55
CA THR A 44 19.14 10.23 -3.85
C THR A 44 19.41 8.85 -4.42
N MET A 45 19.66 8.76 -5.71
CA MET A 45 20.01 7.48 -6.35
C MET A 45 21.35 6.94 -5.79
N GLU A 46 22.27 7.80 -5.39
CA GLU A 46 23.53 7.44 -4.73
C GLU A 46 23.28 6.75 -3.37
N GLU A 47 22.36 7.28 -2.57
CA GLU A 47 21.96 6.65 -1.30
C GLU A 47 21.24 5.32 -1.53
N VAL A 48 20.39 5.22 -2.55
CA VAL A 48 19.74 3.95 -2.94
C VAL A 48 20.81 2.88 -3.26
N LEU A 49 21.88 3.26 -3.97
CA LEU A 49 22.95 2.37 -4.40
C LEU A 49 24.08 2.24 -3.38
N GLY A 50 24.02 2.95 -2.25
CA GLY A 50 24.99 2.84 -1.17
C GLY A 50 25.15 1.38 -0.71
N ALA A 51 26.39 0.95 -0.45
CA ALA A 51 26.72 -0.45 -0.17
C ALA A 51 25.89 -1.05 0.97
N GLU A 52 25.70 -0.31 2.07
CA GLU A 52 24.90 -0.74 3.22
C GLU A 52 23.42 -0.96 2.82
N ASN A 53 22.85 -0.05 2.04
CA ASN A 53 21.45 -0.14 1.59
C ASN A 53 21.25 -1.31 0.63
N VAL A 54 22.18 -1.52 -0.31
CA VAL A 54 22.16 -2.65 -1.25
C VAL A 54 22.31 -3.98 -0.50
N GLU A 55 23.19 -4.06 0.48
CA GLU A 55 23.34 -5.26 1.31
C GLU A 55 22.07 -5.56 2.12
N LYS A 56 21.44 -4.56 2.71
CA LYS A 56 20.16 -4.69 3.41
C LYS A 56 19.06 -5.16 2.46
N ALA A 57 18.99 -4.62 1.24
CA ALA A 57 18.06 -5.04 0.21
C ALA A 57 18.31 -6.50 -0.22
N LEU A 58 19.57 -6.89 -0.41
CA LEU A 58 19.96 -8.26 -0.73
C LEU A 58 19.47 -9.24 0.34
N ARG A 59 19.74 -8.94 1.62
CA ARG A 59 19.27 -9.77 2.75
C ARG A 59 17.75 -9.95 2.72
N ARG A 60 17.00 -8.87 2.42
CA ARG A 60 15.54 -8.92 2.35
C ARG A 60 15.04 -9.74 1.18
N VAL A 61 15.63 -9.57 -0.01
CA VAL A 61 15.27 -10.34 -1.22
C VAL A 61 15.59 -11.83 -1.03
N LYS A 62 16.73 -12.17 -0.42
CA LYS A 62 17.08 -13.56 -0.09
C LYS A 62 16.11 -14.18 0.90
N ALA A 63 15.76 -13.47 1.96
CA ALA A 63 14.81 -13.96 2.98
C ALA A 63 13.42 -14.30 2.38
N ASN A 64 13.00 -13.58 1.35
CA ASN A 64 11.70 -13.82 0.70
C ASN A 64 11.68 -15.06 -0.21
N LYS A 65 12.82 -15.66 -0.55
CA LYS A 65 12.96 -16.88 -1.37
C LYS A 65 12.06 -16.91 -2.62
N GLY A 66 11.85 -15.75 -3.26
CA GLY A 66 10.91 -15.63 -4.38
C GLY A 66 11.44 -16.31 -5.65
N ALA A 67 10.54 -16.81 -6.49
CA ALA A 67 10.82 -17.47 -7.75
C ALA A 67 11.66 -16.60 -8.72
N PRO A 68 12.43 -17.16 -9.66
CA PRO A 68 13.14 -16.42 -10.70
C PRO A 68 12.16 -15.67 -11.61
N GLY A 69 12.65 -14.58 -12.22
CA GLY A 69 11.92 -13.83 -13.25
C GLY A 69 12.15 -14.41 -14.64
N VAL A 70 11.97 -13.60 -15.68
CA VAL A 70 12.11 -14.00 -17.10
C VAL A 70 13.53 -14.42 -17.46
N ASP A 71 14.53 -13.96 -16.72
CA ASP A 71 15.95 -14.29 -16.91
C ASP A 71 16.40 -15.62 -16.28
N GLY A 72 15.50 -16.28 -15.53
CA GLY A 72 15.80 -17.53 -14.85
C GLY A 72 16.77 -17.40 -13.68
N MET A 73 17.28 -16.19 -13.36
CA MET A 73 18.22 -16.00 -12.25
C MET A 73 17.51 -16.26 -10.92
N THR A 74 18.11 -17.11 -10.10
CA THR A 74 17.65 -17.39 -8.74
C THR A 74 18.20 -16.37 -7.74
N VAL A 75 17.63 -16.34 -6.54
CA VAL A 75 18.09 -15.48 -5.44
C VAL A 75 19.54 -15.80 -5.04
N ASP A 76 19.97 -17.05 -5.17
CA ASP A 76 21.33 -17.46 -4.83
C ASP A 76 22.35 -16.94 -5.84
N GLY A 77 22.00 -16.85 -7.13
CA GLY A 77 22.84 -16.26 -8.16
C GLY A 77 23.10 -14.77 -8.00
N LEU A 78 22.24 -14.07 -7.24
CA LEU A 78 22.32 -12.62 -7.08
C LEU A 78 23.63 -12.17 -6.39
N VAL A 79 24.16 -12.95 -5.44
CA VAL A 79 25.40 -12.59 -4.72
C VAL A 79 26.59 -12.53 -5.69
N GLY A 80 26.77 -13.56 -6.51
CA GLY A 80 27.83 -13.57 -7.52
C GLY A 80 27.65 -12.49 -8.58
N PHE A 81 26.41 -12.18 -8.93
CA PHE A 81 26.09 -11.11 -9.88
C PHE A 81 26.53 -9.72 -9.35
N LEU A 82 26.34 -9.42 -8.07
CA LEU A 82 26.68 -8.13 -7.45
C LEU A 82 28.19 -7.84 -7.43
N THR A 83 29.03 -8.87 -7.44
CA THR A 83 30.50 -8.72 -7.51
C THR A 83 31.02 -8.60 -8.95
N GLY A 84 30.16 -8.80 -9.92
CA GLY A 84 30.54 -8.87 -11.34
C GLY A 84 30.35 -7.54 -12.10
N LYS A 85 30.89 -7.52 -13.31
CA LYS A 85 30.77 -6.38 -14.24
C LYS A 85 29.31 -6.02 -14.59
N GLY A 86 28.39 -7.02 -14.54
CA GLY A 86 26.99 -6.80 -14.82
C GLY A 86 26.32 -5.83 -13.85
N TRP A 87 26.63 -5.94 -12.56
CA TRP A 87 26.12 -5.01 -11.54
C TRP A 87 26.67 -3.58 -11.76
N GLN A 88 27.98 -3.46 -12.01
CA GLN A 88 28.61 -2.13 -12.28
C GLN A 88 27.95 -1.40 -13.46
N GLN A 89 27.56 -2.14 -14.50
CA GLN A 89 26.83 -1.54 -15.65
C GLN A 89 25.43 -1.08 -15.26
N ILE A 90 24.72 -1.86 -14.44
CA ILE A 90 23.38 -1.51 -13.93
C ILE A 90 23.48 -0.29 -13.01
N GLU A 91 24.42 -0.27 -12.08
CA GLU A 91 24.67 0.84 -11.17
C GLU A 91 24.92 2.13 -11.94
N LYS A 92 25.84 2.11 -12.93
CA LYS A 92 26.08 3.23 -13.82
C LYS A 92 24.80 3.67 -14.54
N ALA A 93 24.01 2.73 -15.08
CA ALA A 93 22.78 3.03 -15.79
C ALA A 93 21.70 3.64 -14.87
N LEU A 94 21.65 3.25 -13.60
CA LEU A 94 20.75 3.83 -12.59
C LEU A 94 21.17 5.26 -12.25
N LEU A 95 22.46 5.50 -12.00
CA LEU A 95 23.03 6.82 -11.72
C LEU A 95 22.80 7.80 -12.88
N GLU A 96 22.88 7.34 -14.11
CA GLU A 96 22.61 8.14 -15.33
C GLU A 96 21.10 8.19 -15.66
N GLY A 97 20.24 7.50 -14.89
CA GLY A 97 18.81 7.44 -15.15
C GLY A 97 18.44 6.75 -16.46
N ARG A 98 19.29 5.84 -16.97
CA ARG A 98 19.10 5.09 -18.22
C ARG A 98 18.65 3.64 -18.02
N TYR A 99 18.68 3.14 -16.79
CA TYR A 99 18.29 1.77 -16.47
C TYR A 99 16.89 1.44 -17.01
N LYS A 100 16.77 0.29 -17.66
CA LYS A 100 15.49 -0.25 -18.16
C LYS A 100 15.25 -1.61 -17.50
N PRO A 101 14.16 -1.77 -16.73
CA PRO A 101 13.77 -3.06 -16.16
C PRO A 101 13.47 -4.08 -17.27
N GLN A 102 13.64 -5.36 -16.94
CA GLN A 102 13.17 -6.43 -17.80
C GLN A 102 11.65 -6.60 -17.69
N ALA A 103 11.06 -7.34 -18.64
CA ALA A 103 9.67 -7.74 -18.56
C ALA A 103 9.41 -8.56 -17.28
N VAL A 104 8.21 -8.44 -16.74
CA VAL A 104 7.77 -9.18 -15.56
C VAL A 104 7.20 -10.53 -16.00
N LEU A 105 7.63 -11.63 -15.41
CA LEU A 105 7.08 -12.97 -15.70
C LEU A 105 5.65 -13.06 -15.15
N GLY A 106 4.67 -13.25 -16.03
CA GLY A 106 3.27 -13.44 -15.67
C GLY A 106 3.00 -14.88 -15.21
N VAL A 107 2.37 -15.02 -14.04
CA VAL A 107 1.91 -16.31 -13.51
C VAL A 107 0.47 -16.17 -13.06
N GLU A 108 -0.39 -17.09 -13.48
CA GLU A 108 -1.78 -17.15 -13.04
C GLU A 108 -1.92 -18.02 -11.79
N ILE A 109 -2.52 -17.48 -10.75
CA ILE A 109 -2.82 -18.22 -9.50
C ILE A 109 -4.34 -18.28 -9.31
N PRO A 110 -4.90 -19.47 -8.98
CA PRO A 110 -6.32 -19.60 -8.70
C PRO A 110 -6.70 -18.78 -7.45
N LYS A 111 -7.89 -18.15 -7.49
CA LYS A 111 -8.46 -17.49 -6.32
C LYS A 111 -9.30 -18.48 -5.50
N PRO A 112 -9.37 -18.33 -4.15
CA PRO A 112 -10.19 -19.19 -3.31
C PRO A 112 -11.67 -19.24 -3.72
N ASN A 113 -12.19 -18.11 -4.23
CA ASN A 113 -13.59 -17.95 -4.63
C ASN A 113 -13.83 -18.15 -6.13
N GLY A 114 -12.94 -18.88 -6.81
CA GLY A 114 -12.98 -19.06 -8.25
C GLY A 114 -12.34 -17.91 -9.06
N GLY A 115 -12.02 -18.20 -10.34
CA GLY A 115 -11.27 -17.29 -11.20
C GLY A 115 -9.76 -17.33 -10.96
N LYS A 116 -9.03 -16.47 -11.69
CA LYS A 116 -7.56 -16.40 -11.65
C LYS A 116 -7.08 -15.02 -11.22
N ARG A 117 -5.96 -14.97 -10.52
CA ARG A 117 -5.21 -13.75 -10.22
C ARG A 117 -3.90 -13.79 -10.99
N GLN A 118 -3.61 -12.76 -11.75
CA GLN A 118 -2.33 -12.64 -12.44
C GLN A 118 -1.30 -12.00 -11.52
N LEU A 119 -0.24 -12.74 -11.20
CA LEU A 119 0.94 -12.21 -10.53
C LEU A 119 2.00 -11.87 -11.56
N GLY A 120 2.81 -10.86 -11.25
CA GLY A 120 3.97 -10.51 -12.04
C GLY A 120 5.24 -10.68 -11.21
N ILE A 121 6.13 -11.57 -11.65
CA ILE A 121 7.41 -11.84 -10.98
C ILE A 121 8.52 -11.07 -11.67
N PRO A 122 9.02 -9.96 -11.09
CA PRO A 122 10.19 -9.25 -11.61
C PRO A 122 11.45 -10.11 -11.47
N THR A 123 12.50 -9.82 -12.26
CA THR A 123 13.81 -10.45 -12.06
C THR A 123 14.32 -10.22 -10.65
N VAL A 124 15.24 -11.05 -10.17
CA VAL A 124 15.81 -10.88 -8.82
C VAL A 124 16.60 -9.58 -8.71
N VAL A 125 17.22 -9.13 -9.80
CA VAL A 125 17.93 -7.85 -9.88
C VAL A 125 16.95 -6.69 -9.77
N ASP A 126 15.83 -6.74 -10.51
CA ASP A 126 14.78 -5.72 -10.41
C ASP A 126 14.15 -5.67 -9.02
N ARG A 127 13.96 -6.82 -8.37
CA ARG A 127 13.50 -6.88 -6.98
C ARG A 127 14.49 -6.26 -6.00
N LEU A 128 15.79 -6.46 -6.21
CA LEU A 128 16.84 -5.84 -5.41
C LEU A 128 16.79 -4.32 -5.53
N ILE A 129 16.73 -3.80 -6.75
CA ILE A 129 16.68 -2.34 -6.99
C ILE A 129 15.39 -1.75 -6.41
N GLN A 130 14.25 -2.39 -6.62
CA GLN A 130 12.98 -1.95 -6.03
C GLN A 130 13.02 -1.96 -4.50
N GLN A 131 13.63 -2.98 -3.89
CA GLN A 131 13.79 -3.07 -2.44
C GLN A 131 14.73 -1.98 -1.92
N ALA A 132 15.83 -1.69 -2.63
CA ALA A 132 16.77 -0.62 -2.26
C ALA A 132 16.11 0.77 -2.34
N ILE A 133 15.32 1.04 -3.39
CA ILE A 133 14.51 2.27 -3.50
C ILE A 133 13.51 2.34 -2.34
N LEU A 134 12.76 1.26 -2.09
CA LEU A 134 11.76 1.19 -1.02
C LEU A 134 12.37 1.60 0.33
N GLN A 135 13.50 1.01 0.70
CA GLN A 135 14.17 1.26 1.98
C GLN A 135 14.62 2.72 2.14
N ALA A 136 15.07 3.34 1.05
CA ALA A 136 15.52 4.73 1.06
C ALA A 136 14.37 5.73 1.18
N VAL A 137 13.20 5.47 0.58
CA VAL A 137 12.09 6.44 0.51
C VAL A 137 10.99 6.20 1.52
N GLN A 138 10.75 4.93 1.91
CA GLN A 138 9.61 4.55 2.76
C GLN A 138 9.57 5.24 4.12
N PRO A 139 10.68 5.37 4.89
CA PRO A 139 10.60 5.97 6.22
C PRO A 139 10.02 7.39 6.21
N THR A 140 10.43 8.21 5.25
CA THR A 140 9.90 9.59 5.10
C THR A 140 8.47 9.59 4.61
N ILE A 141 8.13 8.77 3.63
CA ILE A 141 6.80 8.75 3.03
C ILE A 141 5.78 8.15 4.00
N ASP A 142 6.11 7.06 4.69
CA ASP A 142 5.22 6.38 5.63
C ASP A 142 4.77 7.30 6.77
N ALA A 143 5.66 8.14 7.27
CA ALA A 143 5.37 9.13 8.31
C ALA A 143 4.28 10.15 7.90
N THR A 144 4.01 10.28 6.60
CA THR A 144 2.99 11.20 6.07
C THR A 144 1.62 10.57 5.87
N PHE A 145 1.50 9.25 5.89
CA PHE A 145 0.22 8.57 5.67
C PHE A 145 -0.75 8.75 6.83
N SER A 146 -2.03 8.64 6.52
CA SER A 146 -3.12 8.64 7.51
C SER A 146 -2.89 7.62 8.63
N GLU A 147 -3.27 7.98 9.85
CA GLU A 147 -3.26 7.05 10.98
C GLU A 147 -4.29 5.92 10.81
N HIS A 148 -5.30 6.11 9.97
CA HIS A 148 -6.35 5.13 9.64
C HIS A 148 -5.98 4.22 8.46
N SER A 149 -4.75 4.31 7.94
CA SER A 149 -4.18 3.44 6.91
C SER A 149 -3.22 2.44 7.55
N TYR A 150 -3.49 1.14 7.39
CA TYR A 150 -2.78 0.06 8.09
C TYR A 150 -1.99 -0.86 7.15
N GLY A 151 -2.53 -1.18 5.98
CA GLY A 151 -1.97 -2.20 5.09
C GLY A 151 -0.60 -1.83 4.52
N PHE A 152 0.31 -2.81 4.49
CA PHE A 152 1.66 -2.70 3.93
C PHE A 152 2.55 -1.65 4.59
N ARG A 153 2.26 -1.28 5.82
CA ARG A 153 3.03 -0.27 6.58
C ARG A 153 3.84 -0.94 7.69
N PRO A 154 5.07 -0.45 7.97
CA PRO A 154 5.86 -0.94 9.07
C PRO A 154 5.14 -0.79 10.41
N GLY A 155 5.15 -1.84 11.24
CA GLY A 155 4.59 -1.82 12.59
C GLY A 155 3.06 -1.80 12.67
N ARG A 156 2.33 -1.88 11.54
CA ARG A 156 0.87 -1.91 11.50
C ARG A 156 0.35 -3.27 11.04
N ARG A 157 -0.74 -3.75 11.64
CA ARG A 157 -1.32 -5.08 11.44
C ARG A 157 -2.79 -4.99 10.99
N ALA A 158 -3.29 -6.07 10.40
CA ALA A 158 -4.71 -6.18 10.06
C ALA A 158 -5.60 -6.09 11.30
N THR A 159 -5.16 -6.67 12.41
CA THR A 159 -5.85 -6.58 13.70
C THR A 159 -6.02 -5.16 14.20
N ASP A 160 -5.05 -4.27 13.97
CA ASP A 160 -5.14 -2.86 14.39
C ASP A 160 -6.27 -2.13 13.62
N ALA A 161 -6.42 -2.44 12.32
CA ALA A 161 -7.52 -1.92 11.51
C ALA A 161 -8.90 -2.42 11.99
N VAL A 162 -8.98 -3.70 12.40
CA VAL A 162 -10.20 -4.29 12.92
C VAL A 162 -10.55 -3.72 14.29
N CYS A 163 -9.57 -3.54 15.19
CA CYS A 163 -9.79 -2.88 16.49
C CYS A 163 -10.29 -1.45 16.28
N GLN A 164 -9.72 -0.69 15.38
CA GLN A 164 -10.20 0.66 15.06
C GLN A 164 -11.64 0.68 14.56
N MET A 165 -12.03 -0.31 13.72
CA MET A 165 -13.42 -0.45 13.30
C MET A 165 -14.33 -0.74 14.49
N LYS A 166 -13.93 -1.64 15.39
CA LYS A 166 -14.67 -1.96 16.61
C LYS A 166 -14.91 -0.70 17.47
N ASP A 167 -13.86 0.08 17.72
CA ASP A 167 -13.96 1.33 18.48
C ASP A 167 -15.01 2.28 17.88
N TYR A 168 -15.10 2.37 16.56
CA TYR A 168 -16.10 3.21 15.89
C TYR A 168 -17.51 2.66 16.06
N VAL A 169 -17.69 1.33 15.96
CA VAL A 169 -19.00 0.69 16.16
C VAL A 169 -19.49 0.89 17.62
N GLU A 170 -18.62 0.71 18.61
CA GLU A 170 -18.90 0.96 20.02
C GLU A 170 -19.22 2.45 20.28
N ALA A 171 -18.66 3.37 19.51
CA ALA A 171 -19.00 4.79 19.56
C ALA A 171 -20.32 5.15 18.84
N GLY A 172 -21.09 4.14 18.37
CA GLY A 172 -22.40 4.31 17.75
C GLY A 172 -22.39 4.52 16.22
N TYR A 173 -21.29 4.23 15.55
CA TYR A 173 -21.21 4.24 14.08
C TYR A 173 -21.46 2.84 13.51
N GLU A 174 -22.65 2.30 13.74
CA GLU A 174 -23.02 0.90 13.49
C GLU A 174 -23.26 0.52 12.01
N TRP A 175 -23.28 1.49 11.10
CA TRP A 175 -23.46 1.25 9.68
C TRP A 175 -22.12 1.32 8.94
N ILE A 176 -21.82 0.28 8.18
CA ILE A 176 -20.56 0.12 7.47
C ILE A 176 -20.79 0.33 5.98
N VAL A 177 -20.02 1.23 5.40
CA VAL A 177 -19.81 1.34 3.96
C VAL A 177 -18.61 0.49 3.62
N ASP A 178 -18.85 -0.71 3.11
CA ASP A 178 -17.83 -1.61 2.59
C ASP A 178 -17.64 -1.33 1.10
N CYS A 179 -16.45 -0.90 0.71
CA CYS A 179 -16.18 -0.42 -0.64
C CYS A 179 -15.05 -1.21 -1.29
N ASP A 180 -15.39 -2.08 -2.24
CA ASP A 180 -14.44 -2.89 -3.03
C ASP A 180 -14.01 -2.12 -4.30
N LEU A 181 -12.70 -2.05 -4.54
CA LEU A 181 -12.14 -1.45 -5.75
C LEU A 181 -12.01 -2.49 -6.87
N ALA A 182 -12.65 -2.23 -8.01
CA ALA A 182 -12.64 -3.14 -9.13
C ALA A 182 -11.24 -3.29 -9.73
N LYS A 183 -10.63 -4.48 -9.57
CA LYS A 183 -9.31 -4.83 -10.13
C LYS A 183 -8.25 -3.74 -9.86
N PHE A 184 -8.16 -3.27 -8.61
CA PHE A 184 -7.35 -2.11 -8.22
C PHE A 184 -5.96 -2.10 -8.88
N PHE A 185 -5.16 -3.16 -8.66
CA PHE A 185 -3.79 -3.23 -9.18
C PHE A 185 -3.70 -3.20 -10.71
N ASP A 186 -4.73 -3.65 -11.41
CA ASP A 186 -4.76 -3.69 -12.88
C ASP A 186 -5.24 -2.36 -13.50
N GLU A 187 -5.98 -1.55 -12.72
CA GLU A 187 -6.63 -0.32 -13.22
C GLU A 187 -5.84 0.97 -12.88
N VAL A 188 -4.77 0.90 -12.06
CA VAL A 188 -3.96 2.07 -11.69
C VAL A 188 -3.44 2.80 -12.93
N GLN A 189 -3.83 4.06 -13.11
CA GLN A 189 -3.33 4.90 -14.20
C GLN A 189 -1.94 5.42 -13.86
N HIS A 190 -0.94 5.13 -14.69
CA HIS A 190 0.47 5.46 -14.43
C HIS A 190 0.69 6.96 -14.23
N ASP A 191 0.06 7.81 -15.03
CA ASP A 191 0.24 9.27 -14.91
C ASP A 191 -0.40 9.81 -13.61
N VAL A 192 -1.57 9.27 -13.24
CA VAL A 192 -2.25 9.62 -11.99
C VAL A 192 -1.41 9.23 -10.79
N LEU A 193 -0.83 8.03 -10.78
CA LEU A 193 0.07 7.57 -9.73
C LEU A 193 1.36 8.39 -9.71
N MET A 194 2.04 8.54 -10.84
CA MET A 194 3.33 9.25 -10.92
C MET A 194 3.23 10.71 -10.52
N ALA A 195 2.10 11.38 -10.79
CA ALA A 195 1.86 12.74 -10.30
C ALA A 195 1.87 12.83 -8.77
N ARG A 196 1.46 11.77 -8.05
CA ARG A 196 1.49 11.69 -6.59
C ARG A 196 2.85 11.29 -6.05
N VAL A 197 3.50 10.33 -6.71
CA VAL A 197 4.87 9.91 -6.38
C VAL A 197 5.83 11.09 -6.50
N ALA A 198 5.69 11.93 -7.55
CA ALA A 198 6.54 13.11 -7.76
C ALA A 198 6.36 14.21 -6.69
N ARG A 199 5.25 14.22 -5.94
CA ARG A 199 5.08 15.12 -4.77
C ARG A 199 5.86 14.63 -3.54
N ARG A 200 6.28 13.35 -3.52
CA ARG A 200 6.87 12.66 -2.38
C ARG A 200 8.34 12.32 -2.55
N ILE A 201 8.86 12.32 -3.77
CA ILE A 201 10.25 11.96 -4.11
C ILE A 201 10.83 13.04 -4.99
N GLN A 202 12.03 13.55 -4.64
CA GLN A 202 12.68 14.63 -5.39
C GLN A 202 13.59 14.13 -6.51
N ASP A 203 14.32 13.03 -6.31
CA ASP A 203 15.29 12.53 -7.29
C ASP A 203 14.60 12.07 -8.58
N LYS A 204 14.87 12.77 -9.66
CA LYS A 204 14.30 12.48 -11.00
C LYS A 204 14.72 11.12 -11.56
N ARG A 205 15.85 10.56 -11.10
CA ARG A 205 16.35 9.24 -11.52
C ARG A 205 15.52 8.14 -10.86
N ILE A 206 15.20 8.31 -9.56
CA ILE A 206 14.29 7.41 -8.84
C ILE A 206 12.90 7.46 -9.48
N LEU A 207 12.34 8.64 -9.71
CA LEU A 207 11.03 8.81 -10.36
C LEU A 207 11.00 8.13 -11.75
N ARG A 208 12.04 8.31 -12.55
CA ARG A 208 12.15 7.70 -13.88
C ARG A 208 12.24 6.18 -13.79
N THR A 209 12.97 5.66 -12.81
CA THR A 209 13.10 4.23 -12.58
C THR A 209 11.77 3.62 -12.14
N ILE A 210 11.05 4.26 -11.21
CA ILE A 210 9.71 3.83 -10.80
C ILE A 210 8.75 3.81 -12.00
N ARG A 211 8.75 4.86 -12.83
CA ARG A 211 7.91 4.90 -14.03
C ARG A 211 8.21 3.75 -14.97
N ARG A 212 9.48 3.41 -15.17
CA ARG A 212 9.87 2.28 -16.01
C ARG A 212 9.43 0.94 -15.44
N TYR A 213 9.44 0.77 -14.12
CA TYR A 213 8.88 -0.42 -13.48
C TYR A 213 7.37 -0.56 -13.72
N LEU A 214 6.62 0.53 -13.69
CA LEU A 214 5.19 0.51 -14.02
C LEU A 214 4.95 0.12 -15.49
N GLN A 215 5.83 0.55 -16.39
CA GLN A 215 5.75 0.32 -17.84
C GLN A 215 6.42 -0.98 -18.30
N ALA A 216 7.13 -1.68 -17.41
CA ALA A 216 7.75 -2.95 -17.71
C ALA A 216 6.72 -3.93 -18.28
N GLY A 217 7.05 -4.55 -19.40
CA GLY A 217 6.18 -5.51 -20.09
C GLY A 217 5.80 -6.69 -19.20
N LEU A 218 4.73 -7.36 -19.54
CA LEU A 218 4.33 -8.62 -18.93
C LEU A 218 4.58 -9.74 -19.94
N MET A 219 5.38 -10.73 -19.56
CA MET A 219 5.64 -11.92 -20.36
C MET A 219 4.74 -13.05 -19.89
N LEU A 220 3.86 -13.50 -20.76
CA LEU A 220 2.96 -14.62 -20.51
C LEU A 220 3.05 -15.63 -21.66
N GLY A 221 3.35 -16.89 -21.37
CA GLY A 221 3.46 -17.92 -22.39
C GLY A 221 4.49 -17.60 -23.50
N GLY A 222 5.57 -16.89 -23.18
CA GLY A 222 6.61 -16.48 -24.13
C GLY A 222 6.30 -15.22 -24.94
N LEU A 223 5.12 -14.61 -24.77
CA LEU A 223 4.72 -13.39 -25.45
C LEU A 223 4.81 -12.20 -24.48
N GLU A 224 5.53 -11.14 -24.87
CA GLU A 224 5.60 -9.90 -24.12
C GLU A 224 4.50 -8.93 -24.57
N SER A 225 3.74 -8.46 -23.59
CA SER A 225 2.73 -7.40 -23.77
C SER A 225 3.13 -6.12 -23.08
N ARG A 226 2.87 -4.97 -23.69
CA ARG A 226 3.10 -3.66 -23.09
C ARG A 226 2.07 -3.41 -21.98
N ARG A 227 2.54 -2.83 -20.87
CA ARG A 227 1.66 -2.39 -19.80
C ARG A 227 1.42 -0.88 -19.90
N LEU A 228 0.17 -0.50 -20.18
CA LEU A 228 -0.26 0.90 -20.28
C LEU A 228 -0.87 1.43 -18.98
N LYS A 229 -1.33 0.53 -18.11
CA LYS A 229 -1.91 0.78 -16.78
C LYS A 229 -1.63 -0.39 -15.85
N GLY A 230 -1.90 -0.20 -14.58
CA GLY A 230 -1.71 -1.21 -13.54
C GLY A 230 -0.30 -1.20 -12.94
N THR A 231 -0.20 -1.83 -11.78
CA THR A 231 1.07 -2.08 -11.08
C THR A 231 1.31 -3.58 -11.00
N PRO A 232 2.55 -4.08 -11.23
CA PRO A 232 2.84 -5.50 -11.08
C PRO A 232 2.52 -5.98 -9.66
N GLN A 233 1.69 -7.01 -9.53
CA GLN A 233 1.48 -7.67 -8.24
C GLN A 233 2.65 -8.63 -8.01
N GLY A 234 3.57 -8.29 -7.09
CA GLY A 234 4.74 -9.12 -6.75
C GLY A 234 6.06 -8.37 -6.64
N GLY A 235 6.12 -7.11 -7.05
CA GLY A 235 7.30 -6.25 -6.84
C GLY A 235 7.30 -5.59 -5.46
N PRO A 236 8.48 -5.38 -4.82
CA PRO A 236 8.59 -4.75 -3.50
C PRO A 236 8.01 -3.33 -3.41
N LEU A 237 8.02 -2.55 -4.49
CA LEU A 237 7.52 -1.17 -4.51
C LEU A 237 6.00 -1.06 -4.61
N SER A 238 5.31 -2.05 -5.16
CA SER A 238 3.88 -1.96 -5.47
C SER A 238 3.02 -1.63 -4.25
N PRO A 239 3.26 -2.19 -3.04
CA PRO A 239 2.53 -1.83 -1.83
C PRO A 239 2.66 -0.35 -1.44
N LEU A 240 3.87 0.21 -1.48
CA LEU A 240 4.10 1.62 -1.19
C LEU A 240 3.41 2.52 -2.22
N LEU A 241 3.51 2.18 -3.50
CA LEU A 241 2.88 2.94 -4.59
C LEU A 241 1.35 2.94 -4.47
N SER A 242 0.76 1.82 -4.06
CA SER A 242 -0.67 1.71 -3.76
C SER A 242 -1.08 2.65 -2.63
N ASN A 243 -0.32 2.68 -1.53
CA ASN A 243 -0.59 3.59 -0.42
C ASN A 243 -0.42 5.06 -0.81
N ILE A 244 0.59 5.40 -1.63
CA ILE A 244 0.75 6.77 -2.16
C ILE A 244 -0.46 7.21 -3.00
N LEU A 245 -1.02 6.31 -3.82
CA LEU A 245 -2.21 6.61 -4.62
C LEU A 245 -3.45 6.81 -3.76
N LEU A 246 -3.66 5.92 -2.78
CA LEU A 246 -4.86 5.90 -1.94
C LEU A 246 -4.79 6.91 -0.77
N ASP A 247 -3.64 7.52 -0.49
CA ASP A 247 -3.53 8.59 0.51
C ASP A 247 -4.43 9.80 0.18
N ASP A 248 -4.67 10.07 -1.12
CA ASP A 248 -5.63 11.12 -1.51
C ASP A 248 -7.07 10.76 -1.07
N LEU A 249 -7.44 9.46 -1.06
CA LEU A 249 -8.71 8.99 -0.52
C LEU A 249 -8.75 9.16 1.01
N ASP A 250 -7.68 8.73 1.70
CA ASP A 250 -7.59 8.84 3.16
C ASP A 250 -7.74 10.31 3.59
N ARG A 251 -7.03 11.22 2.91
CA ARG A 251 -7.12 12.67 3.15
C ARG A 251 -8.50 13.24 2.91
N GLU A 252 -9.19 12.76 1.89
CA GLU A 252 -10.55 13.21 1.59
C GLU A 252 -11.54 12.72 2.66
N LEU A 253 -11.38 11.49 3.16
CA LEU A 253 -12.18 10.95 4.25
C LEU A 253 -11.93 11.72 5.56
N GLU A 254 -10.66 12.00 5.91
CA GLU A 254 -10.27 12.81 7.04
C GLU A 254 -10.87 14.24 6.95
N ARG A 255 -10.72 14.88 5.79
CA ARG A 255 -11.24 16.23 5.55
C ARG A 255 -12.76 16.35 5.74
N ARG A 256 -13.48 15.25 5.44
CA ARG A 256 -14.94 15.16 5.63
C ARG A 256 -15.34 14.74 7.04
N GLY A 257 -14.38 14.41 7.91
CA GLY A 257 -14.65 13.94 9.27
C GLY A 257 -15.25 12.54 9.31
N HIS A 258 -14.95 11.69 8.32
CA HIS A 258 -15.41 10.30 8.32
C HIS A 258 -14.54 9.41 9.20
N HIS A 259 -15.18 8.48 9.90
CA HIS A 259 -14.53 7.39 10.62
C HIS A 259 -14.29 6.24 9.65
N PHE A 260 -13.03 5.85 9.43
CA PHE A 260 -12.68 4.81 8.46
C PHE A 260 -11.45 4.01 8.89
N ALA A 261 -11.31 2.83 8.32
CA ALA A 261 -10.09 2.04 8.38
C ALA A 261 -9.77 1.47 6.99
N ARG A 262 -8.52 1.59 6.57
CA ARG A 262 -8.05 1.07 5.28
C ARG A 262 -6.89 0.11 5.46
N TYR A 263 -6.97 -1.05 4.83
CA TYR A 263 -5.89 -2.02 4.72
C TYR A 263 -5.59 -2.31 3.25
N ALA A 264 -4.55 -1.69 2.68
CA ALA A 264 -4.26 -1.73 1.24
C ALA A 264 -5.42 -1.12 0.41
N ASP A 265 -6.02 -1.92 -0.48
CA ASP A 265 -7.19 -1.56 -1.29
C ASP A 265 -8.53 -1.88 -0.62
N ASP A 266 -8.53 -2.66 0.46
CA ASP A 266 -9.73 -2.89 1.28
C ASP A 266 -9.95 -1.75 2.26
N PHE A 267 -11.13 -1.13 2.26
CA PHE A 267 -11.45 -0.09 3.21
C PHE A 267 -12.93 -0.02 3.55
N ILE A 268 -13.19 0.43 4.75
CA ILE A 268 -14.54 0.63 5.29
C ILE A 268 -14.69 2.06 5.81
N VAL A 269 -15.92 2.57 5.75
CA VAL A 269 -16.30 3.83 6.41
C VAL A 269 -17.48 3.56 7.34
N CYS A 270 -17.33 3.97 8.62
CA CYS A 270 -18.34 3.79 9.64
C CYS A 270 -19.21 5.05 9.75
N VAL A 271 -20.53 4.86 9.76
CA VAL A 271 -21.52 5.96 9.80
C VAL A 271 -22.68 5.62 10.75
N LYS A 272 -23.48 6.63 11.15
CA LYS A 272 -24.57 6.46 12.12
C LYS A 272 -25.89 5.95 11.53
N SER A 273 -26.05 5.96 10.21
CA SER A 273 -27.31 5.51 9.58
C SER A 273 -27.10 4.99 8.17
N ARG A 274 -27.98 4.09 7.73
CA ARG A 274 -27.97 3.54 6.37
C ARG A 274 -28.00 4.64 5.30
N ARG A 275 -28.88 5.63 5.45
CA ARG A 275 -29.02 6.76 4.52
C ARG A 275 -27.73 7.59 4.43
N ALA A 276 -27.00 7.76 5.54
CA ALA A 276 -25.70 8.41 5.52
C ALA A 276 -24.69 7.57 4.74
N GLY A 277 -24.67 6.25 4.97
CA GLY A 277 -23.79 5.31 4.26
C GLY A 277 -24.02 5.31 2.76
N GLU A 278 -25.26 5.27 2.30
CA GLU A 278 -25.60 5.31 0.88
C GLU A 278 -25.09 6.60 0.20
N ARG A 279 -25.24 7.76 0.87
CA ARG A 279 -24.69 9.04 0.37
C ARG A 279 -23.15 9.03 0.34
N VAL A 280 -22.52 8.47 1.37
CA VAL A 280 -21.05 8.35 1.43
C VAL A 280 -20.55 7.46 0.30
N LEU A 281 -21.15 6.28 0.09
CA LEU A 281 -20.79 5.36 -0.98
C LEU A 281 -20.86 6.04 -2.36
N GLU A 282 -21.98 6.70 -2.68
CA GLU A 282 -22.12 7.38 -3.97
C GLU A 282 -21.10 8.51 -4.16
N SER A 283 -20.82 9.27 -3.10
CA SER A 283 -19.80 10.32 -3.09
C SER A 283 -18.41 9.77 -3.31
N LEU A 284 -18.07 8.59 -2.71
CA LEU A 284 -16.79 7.91 -2.89
C LEU A 284 -16.64 7.38 -4.32
N VAL A 285 -17.70 6.80 -4.90
CA VAL A 285 -17.71 6.37 -6.31
C VAL A 285 -17.30 7.53 -7.22
N GLN A 286 -17.90 8.71 -7.02
CA GLN A 286 -17.59 9.89 -7.81
C GLN A 286 -16.16 10.39 -7.58
N PHE A 287 -15.69 10.42 -6.33
CA PHE A 287 -14.34 10.86 -5.99
C PHE A 287 -13.29 9.93 -6.62
N LEU A 288 -13.42 8.63 -6.42
CA LEU A 288 -12.51 7.62 -6.95
C LEU A 288 -12.43 7.68 -8.47
N ALA A 289 -13.57 7.79 -9.15
CA ALA A 289 -13.61 7.90 -10.61
C ALA A 289 -12.97 9.19 -11.12
N LYS A 290 -13.29 10.34 -10.52
CA LYS A 290 -12.82 11.65 -11.00
C LYS A 290 -11.37 11.93 -10.65
N LYS A 291 -10.95 11.63 -9.41
CA LYS A 291 -9.62 12.01 -8.88
C LYS A 291 -8.56 10.95 -9.03
N LEU A 292 -8.92 9.67 -8.85
CA LEU A 292 -7.97 8.56 -8.87
C LEU A 292 -8.07 7.71 -10.14
N ARG A 293 -9.13 7.92 -10.95
CA ARG A 293 -9.44 7.10 -12.14
C ARG A 293 -9.60 5.62 -11.79
N LEU A 294 -10.11 5.35 -10.58
CA LEU A 294 -10.43 4.02 -10.09
C LEU A 294 -11.94 3.79 -10.16
N ARG A 295 -12.33 2.53 -10.30
CA ARG A 295 -13.74 2.12 -10.32
C ARG A 295 -14.08 1.31 -9.07
N VAL A 296 -15.23 1.60 -8.49
CA VAL A 296 -15.83 0.80 -7.43
C VAL A 296 -16.55 -0.40 -8.04
N ASN A 297 -16.38 -1.55 -7.47
CA ASN A 297 -17.15 -2.75 -7.78
C ASN A 297 -18.50 -2.68 -7.06
N ARG A 298 -19.53 -2.23 -7.75
CA ARG A 298 -20.86 -2.02 -7.17
C ARG A 298 -21.54 -3.31 -6.71
N ASP A 299 -21.20 -4.46 -7.32
CA ASP A 299 -21.79 -5.75 -6.96
C ASP A 299 -21.26 -6.28 -5.63
N LYS A 300 -20.04 -5.86 -5.25
CA LYS A 300 -19.38 -6.27 -3.99
C LYS A 300 -19.44 -5.19 -2.92
N SER A 301 -19.64 -3.92 -3.32
CA SER A 301 -19.74 -2.82 -2.37
C SER A 301 -21.13 -2.74 -1.78
N LYS A 302 -21.22 -2.53 -0.48
CA LYS A 302 -22.51 -2.51 0.23
C LYS A 302 -22.51 -1.53 1.39
N VAL A 303 -23.74 -1.18 1.81
CA VAL A 303 -23.98 -0.48 3.07
C VAL A 303 -24.83 -1.41 3.94
N ALA A 304 -24.26 -1.89 5.03
CA ALA A 304 -24.89 -2.85 5.91
C ALA A 304 -24.60 -2.53 7.38
N ARG A 305 -25.28 -3.19 8.31
CA ARG A 305 -24.94 -3.11 9.74
C ARG A 305 -23.60 -3.80 10.00
N ALA A 306 -22.92 -3.39 11.05
CA ALA A 306 -21.61 -3.94 11.43
C ALA A 306 -21.66 -5.47 11.64
N ASP A 307 -22.73 -5.99 12.25
CA ASP A 307 -22.97 -7.41 12.47
C ASP A 307 -23.18 -8.24 11.20
N GLU A 308 -23.51 -7.61 10.08
CA GLU A 308 -23.65 -8.21 8.75
C GLU A 308 -22.38 -8.07 7.88
N CYS A 309 -21.31 -7.46 8.43
CA CYS A 309 -20.09 -7.15 7.70
C CYS A 309 -18.92 -8.03 8.14
N THR A 310 -18.03 -8.30 7.18
CA THR A 310 -16.75 -8.94 7.43
C THR A 310 -15.65 -8.02 6.91
N PHE A 311 -14.69 -7.67 7.75
CA PHE A 311 -13.54 -6.87 7.37
C PHE A 311 -12.25 -7.64 7.62
N LEU A 312 -11.43 -7.80 6.60
CA LEU A 312 -10.15 -8.55 6.64
C LEU A 312 -10.29 -9.98 7.17
N GLY A 313 -11.44 -10.62 6.93
CA GLY A 313 -11.74 -11.97 7.40
C GLY A 313 -12.32 -12.06 8.83
N TYR A 314 -12.51 -10.93 9.49
CA TYR A 314 -13.12 -10.86 10.82
C TYR A 314 -14.58 -10.43 10.74
N SER A 315 -15.47 -11.17 11.42
CA SER A 315 -16.89 -10.81 11.58
C SER A 315 -17.08 -10.03 12.88
N MET A 316 -17.95 -9.01 12.84
CA MET A 316 -18.23 -8.14 13.99
C MET A 316 -19.24 -8.74 14.99
N ILE A 317 -19.75 -9.94 14.72
CA ILE A 317 -20.74 -10.61 15.60
C ILE A 317 -20.14 -11.00 16.97
N TYR A 318 -18.82 -11.15 17.06
CA TYR A 318 -18.08 -11.64 18.24
C TYR A 318 -17.03 -10.65 18.77
N LEU A 319 -17.17 -9.38 18.46
CA LEU A 319 -16.24 -8.35 18.96
C LEU A 319 -16.81 -7.57 20.14
#